data_dbd7ce45566b67880a59a667f3c4093f
#
_entry.id   dbd7ce45566b67880a59a667f3c4093f
#
_cell.length_a   1.000
_cell.length_b   1.000
_cell.length_c   1.000
_cell.angle_alpha   90.00
_cell.angle_beta   90.00
_cell.angle_gamma   90.00
#
_symmetry.space_group_name_H-M   'P 1'
#
loop_
_entity.id
_entity.type
_entity.pdbx_description
1 polymer ?
#
loop_
_entity_poly.entity_id
_entity_poly.type
_entity_poly.pdbx_seq_one_letter_code
_entity_poly.pdbx_strand_id
1 'polypeptide(L)'
;CAACHGAGGEGGVGPAMTDGEVFVTFPTVAEHIVWVVSGSTGAGLGNPYGDDAAGRVVAGGMPGFGDALTAEELIGVVLYERAHLSHSEFDEGLADAMDEAIHSGDLDLEGHLDPETVTVDEVLDLLRSASFGTDDQLANG
;
A
#
# COMPACT_ATOMS: atom_id res chain seq x y z
N CYS A 1 8.87 1.99 8.59
CA CYS A 1 7.50 1.74 9.07
C CYS A 1 7.49 1.49 10.58
N ALA A 2 8.23 0.50 11.08
CA ALA A 2 8.19 0.10 12.49
C ALA A 2 8.48 1.23 13.50
N ALA A 3 9.33 2.19 13.16
CA ALA A 3 9.66 3.32 14.05
C ALA A 3 8.46 4.22 14.36
N CYS A 4 7.50 4.30 13.46
CA CYS A 4 6.29 5.12 13.61
C CYS A 4 5.03 4.28 13.89
N HIS A 5 4.92 3.11 13.25
CA HIS A 5 3.72 2.27 13.31
C HIS A 5 3.81 1.10 14.31
N GLY A 6 4.95 0.95 15.00
CA GLY A 6 5.21 -0.17 15.88
C GLY A 6 5.79 -1.38 15.15
N ALA A 7 6.54 -2.23 15.85
CA ALA A 7 7.20 -3.39 15.26
C ALA A 7 6.22 -4.47 14.78
N GLY A 8 5.05 -4.56 15.39
CA GLY A 8 3.95 -5.43 14.98
C GLY A 8 2.79 -4.69 14.31
N GLY A 9 2.98 -3.42 13.95
CA GLY A 9 1.94 -2.61 13.35
C GLY A 9 0.89 -2.09 14.34
N GLU A 10 1.17 -2.18 15.63
CA GLU A 10 0.24 -1.80 16.71
C GLU A 10 -0.01 -0.30 16.85
N GLY A 11 0.71 0.51 16.09
CA GLY A 11 0.64 1.97 16.18
C GLY A 11 1.68 2.57 17.11
N GLY A 12 1.72 3.88 17.13
CA GLY A 12 2.65 4.69 17.92
C GLY A 12 2.52 6.15 17.52
N VAL A 13 3.56 6.73 16.97
CA VAL A 13 3.50 8.06 16.33
C VAL A 13 2.57 8.03 15.10
N GLY A 14 2.63 6.94 14.33
CA GLY A 14 1.71 6.64 13.24
C GLY A 14 0.52 5.79 13.69
N PRO A 15 -0.54 5.70 12.88
CA PRO A 15 -1.70 4.88 13.20
C PRO A 15 -1.38 3.38 13.20
N ALA A 16 -2.24 2.60 13.89
CA ALA A 16 -2.18 1.15 13.84
C ALA A 16 -2.53 0.62 12.45
N MET A 17 -1.92 -0.49 12.08
CA MET A 17 -2.16 -1.21 10.83
C MET A 17 -2.79 -2.60 11.08
N THR A 18 -2.98 -2.97 12.36
CA THR A 18 -3.55 -4.25 12.78
C THR A 18 -5.08 -4.25 12.68
N ASP A 19 -5.68 -5.43 12.84
CA ASP A 19 -7.13 -5.60 13.00
C ASP A 19 -7.99 -5.03 11.84
N GLY A 20 -7.45 -5.08 10.62
CA GLY A 20 -8.18 -4.63 9.42
C GLY A 20 -8.14 -3.11 9.17
N GLU A 21 -7.39 -2.35 9.96
CA GLU A 21 -7.34 -0.89 9.86
C GLU A 21 -6.91 -0.38 8.48
N VAL A 22 -5.99 -1.07 7.81
CA VAL A 22 -5.56 -0.68 6.46
C VAL A 22 -6.66 -0.88 5.41
N PHE A 23 -7.53 -1.88 5.57
CA PHE A 23 -8.65 -2.13 4.66
C PHE A 23 -9.76 -1.09 4.80
N VAL A 24 -9.99 -0.63 6.02
CA VAL A 24 -10.97 0.44 6.27
C VAL A 24 -10.46 1.76 5.72
N THR A 25 -9.15 2.01 5.84
CA THR A 25 -8.53 3.25 5.37
C THR A 25 -8.32 3.25 3.86
N PHE A 26 -7.84 2.13 3.31
CA PHE A 26 -7.54 1.98 1.88
C PHE A 26 -8.25 0.72 1.36
N PRO A 27 -9.47 0.85 0.82
CA PRO A 27 -10.24 -0.30 0.33
C PRO A 27 -9.51 -1.12 -0.74
N THR A 28 -8.72 -0.47 -1.59
CA THR A 28 -7.96 -1.14 -2.64
C THR A 28 -6.46 -1.16 -2.38
N VAL A 29 -5.77 -2.17 -2.92
CA VAL A 29 -4.30 -2.26 -2.89
C VAL A 29 -3.66 -1.04 -3.56
N ALA A 30 -4.21 -0.60 -4.69
CA ALA A 30 -3.68 0.53 -5.44
C ALA A 30 -3.72 1.84 -4.65
N GLU A 31 -4.82 2.12 -3.94
CA GLU A 31 -4.92 3.30 -3.06
C GLU A 31 -3.89 3.27 -1.94
N HIS A 32 -3.66 2.09 -1.36
CA HIS A 32 -2.65 1.90 -0.32
C HIS A 32 -1.23 2.12 -0.86
N ILE A 33 -0.92 1.59 -2.05
CA ILE A 33 0.38 1.82 -2.71
C ILE A 33 0.60 3.32 -2.97
N VAL A 34 -0.38 4.01 -3.55
CA VAL A 34 -0.29 5.46 -3.80
C VAL A 34 -0.02 6.24 -2.52
N TRP A 35 -0.67 5.87 -1.42
CA TRP A 35 -0.42 6.50 -0.12
C TRP A 35 1.03 6.29 0.37
N VAL A 36 1.56 5.08 0.29
CA VAL A 36 2.95 4.78 0.71
C VAL A 36 3.96 5.48 -0.19
N VAL A 37 3.68 5.57 -1.50
CA VAL A 37 4.52 6.29 -2.47
C VAL A 37 4.59 7.77 -2.15
N SER A 38 3.44 8.42 -1.97
CA SER A 38 3.33 9.88 -1.82
C SER A 38 3.52 10.37 -0.38
N GLY A 39 3.20 9.53 0.59
CA GLY A 39 3.13 9.93 2.00
C GLY A 39 2.02 10.94 2.28
N SER A 40 2.07 11.57 3.44
CA SER A 40 1.06 12.53 3.87
C SER A 40 1.26 13.96 3.35
N THR A 41 2.36 14.23 2.65
CA THR A 41 2.73 15.59 2.21
C THR A 41 1.69 16.17 1.25
N GLY A 42 1.18 15.36 0.33
CA GLY A 42 0.17 15.78 -0.64
C GLY A 42 -1.19 16.10 -0.02
N ALA A 43 -1.60 15.33 0.99
CA ALA A 43 -2.85 15.56 1.70
C ALA A 43 -2.77 16.77 2.65
N GLY A 44 -1.64 16.94 3.34
CA GLY A 44 -1.39 18.00 4.30
C GLY A 44 -2.01 17.75 5.68
N LEU A 45 -1.40 18.34 6.70
CA LEU A 45 -1.81 18.20 8.10
C LEU A 45 -3.25 18.64 8.32
N GLY A 46 -4.03 17.83 9.02
CA GLY A 46 -5.44 18.09 9.36
C GLY A 46 -6.44 17.78 8.23
N ASN A 47 -5.96 17.43 7.05
CA ASN A 47 -6.84 17.07 5.92
C ASN A 47 -7.17 15.56 5.93
N PRO A 48 -8.32 15.17 5.36
CA PRO A 48 -8.70 13.76 5.25
C PRO A 48 -7.78 13.00 4.30
N TYR A 49 -7.64 11.70 4.56
CA TYR A 49 -6.94 10.76 3.68
C TYR A 49 -7.60 9.38 3.74
N GLY A 50 -7.37 8.59 2.71
CA GLY A 50 -8.00 7.29 2.56
C GLY A 50 -9.49 7.40 2.27
N ASP A 51 -10.24 6.35 2.55
CA ASP A 51 -11.69 6.32 2.34
C ASP A 51 -12.42 7.28 3.30
N ASP A 52 -13.38 8.03 2.77
CA ASP A 52 -14.16 9.01 3.54
C ASP A 52 -14.92 8.37 4.71
N ALA A 53 -15.36 7.11 4.56
CA ALA A 53 -16.05 6.39 5.62
C ALA A 53 -15.13 6.04 6.80
N ALA A 54 -13.82 5.95 6.59
CA ALA A 54 -12.84 5.74 7.65
C ALA A 54 -12.68 6.96 8.56
N GLY A 55 -12.99 8.16 8.06
CA GLY A 55 -12.90 9.41 8.81
C GLY A 55 -11.49 9.77 9.27
N ARG A 56 -10.46 9.31 8.55
CA ARG A 56 -9.05 9.53 8.88
C ARG A 56 -8.62 10.94 8.49
N VAL A 57 -7.82 11.55 9.35
CA VAL A 57 -7.17 12.84 9.09
C VAL A 57 -5.68 12.75 9.36
N VAL A 58 -4.89 13.48 8.57
CA VAL A 58 -3.44 13.52 8.73
C VAL A 58 -3.09 14.20 10.06
N ALA A 59 -2.58 13.41 11.00
CA ALA A 59 -2.17 13.88 12.33
C ALA A 59 -0.66 14.14 12.44
N GLY A 60 0.14 13.63 11.49
CA GLY A 60 1.59 13.77 11.45
C GLY A 60 2.17 13.53 10.07
N GLY A 61 3.45 13.82 9.91
CA GLY A 61 4.16 13.64 8.64
C GLY A 61 4.57 12.18 8.42
N MET A 62 3.94 11.50 7.48
CA MET A 62 4.45 10.25 6.91
C MET A 62 5.25 10.60 5.65
N PRO A 63 6.54 10.27 5.56
CA PRO A 63 7.29 10.51 4.34
C PRO A 63 6.77 9.65 3.19
N GLY A 64 6.88 10.13 1.96
CA GLY A 64 6.70 9.32 0.77
C GLY A 64 7.92 8.44 0.52
N PHE A 65 7.70 7.22 0.06
CA PHE A 65 8.75 6.24 -0.18
C PHE A 65 9.00 5.93 -1.65
N GLY A 66 8.30 6.60 -2.58
CA GLY A 66 8.42 6.38 -4.02
C GLY A 66 9.84 6.56 -4.56
N ASP A 67 10.61 7.51 -4.03
CA ASP A 67 12.01 7.73 -4.42
C ASP A 67 12.99 6.78 -3.71
N ALA A 68 12.60 6.24 -2.56
CA ALA A 68 13.48 5.43 -1.71
C ALA A 68 13.36 3.92 -1.98
N LEU A 69 12.21 3.46 -2.42
CA LEU A 69 11.89 2.06 -2.69
C LEU A 69 11.49 1.88 -4.15
N THR A 70 11.87 0.73 -4.73
CA THR A 70 11.40 0.34 -6.05
C THR A 70 9.90 0.00 -6.02
N ALA A 71 9.26 -0.05 -7.18
CA ALA A 71 7.85 -0.46 -7.29
C ALA A 71 7.62 -1.85 -6.68
N GLU A 72 8.53 -2.80 -6.90
CA GLU A 72 8.50 -4.13 -6.31
C GLU A 72 8.53 -4.09 -4.78
N GLU A 73 9.47 -3.33 -4.21
CA GLU A 73 9.60 -3.18 -2.75
C GLU A 73 8.36 -2.52 -2.13
N LEU A 74 7.79 -1.50 -2.79
CA LEU A 74 6.56 -0.83 -2.36
C LEU A 74 5.35 -1.76 -2.35
N ILE A 75 5.18 -2.53 -3.42
CA ILE A 75 4.11 -3.54 -3.51
C ILE A 75 4.30 -4.59 -2.40
N GLY A 76 5.53 -5.08 -2.21
CA GLY A 76 5.85 -6.05 -1.16
C GLY A 76 5.53 -5.54 0.24
N VAL A 77 5.87 -4.29 0.55
CA VAL A 77 5.55 -3.67 1.85
C VAL A 77 4.04 -3.59 2.05
N VAL A 78 3.30 -3.09 1.06
CA VAL A 78 1.84 -2.94 1.15
C VAL A 78 1.15 -4.29 1.32
N LEU A 79 1.55 -5.30 0.57
CA LEU A 79 0.98 -6.65 0.71
C LEU A 79 1.31 -7.27 2.07
N TYR A 80 2.52 -7.07 2.58
CA TYR A 80 2.88 -7.48 3.93
C TYR A 80 1.99 -6.83 4.99
N GLU A 81 1.76 -5.53 4.89
CA GLU A 81 0.90 -4.78 5.83
C GLU A 81 -0.54 -5.30 5.77
N ARG A 82 -1.07 -5.57 4.59
CA ARG A 82 -2.42 -6.09 4.41
C ARG A 82 -2.54 -7.54 4.87
N ALA A 83 -1.70 -8.44 4.41
CA ALA A 83 -1.79 -9.86 4.68
C ALA A 83 -1.37 -10.26 6.10
N HIS A 84 -0.27 -9.68 6.60
CA HIS A 84 0.30 -10.09 7.89
C HIS A 84 -0.09 -9.21 9.06
N LEU A 85 -0.18 -7.88 8.88
CA LEU A 85 -0.51 -6.98 9.97
C LEU A 85 -2.02 -6.82 10.14
N SER A 86 -2.75 -6.66 9.04
CA SER A 86 -4.21 -6.52 9.08
C SER A 86 -4.99 -7.84 9.03
N HIS A 87 -4.34 -8.95 8.73
CA HIS A 87 -4.91 -10.31 8.73
C HIS A 87 -6.15 -10.48 7.81
N SER A 88 -5.97 -10.36 6.50
CA SER A 88 -7.02 -10.63 5.53
C SER A 88 -6.72 -11.89 4.73
N GLU A 89 -7.64 -12.83 4.72
CA GLU A 89 -7.58 -14.03 3.86
C GLU A 89 -7.54 -13.69 2.37
N PHE A 90 -8.14 -12.57 1.98
CA PHE A 90 -8.17 -12.12 0.59
C PHE A 90 -6.76 -11.81 0.06
N ASP A 91 -5.94 -11.14 0.86
CA ASP A 91 -4.62 -10.71 0.44
C ASP A 91 -3.55 -11.81 0.56
N GLU A 92 -3.82 -12.91 1.26
CA GLU A 92 -2.91 -14.07 1.25
C GLU A 92 -2.73 -14.63 -0.17
N GLY A 93 -3.83 -14.77 -0.93
CA GLY A 93 -3.75 -15.20 -2.33
C GLY A 93 -3.02 -14.21 -3.24
N LEU A 94 -3.16 -12.92 -2.99
CA LEU A 94 -2.46 -11.88 -3.72
C LEU A 94 -0.96 -11.84 -3.36
N ALA A 95 -0.63 -12.03 -2.08
CA ALA A 95 0.75 -12.12 -1.61
C ALA A 95 1.46 -13.35 -2.19
N ASP A 96 0.80 -14.50 -2.24
CA ASP A 96 1.32 -15.73 -2.85
C ASP A 96 1.57 -15.55 -4.36
N ALA A 97 0.63 -14.93 -5.07
CA ALA A 97 0.75 -14.65 -6.50
C ALA A 97 1.92 -13.69 -6.79
N MET A 98 2.14 -12.72 -5.92
CA MET A 98 3.25 -11.80 -6.02
C MET A 98 4.59 -12.50 -5.76
N ASP A 99 4.68 -13.32 -4.72
CA ASP A 99 5.88 -14.08 -4.39
C ASP A 99 6.28 -14.99 -5.56
N GLU A 100 5.31 -15.67 -6.16
CA GLU A 100 5.52 -16.49 -7.36
C GLU A 100 6.01 -15.65 -8.55
N ALA A 101 5.40 -14.49 -8.78
CA ALA A 101 5.77 -13.60 -9.88
C ALA A 101 7.19 -13.02 -9.71
N ILE A 102 7.57 -12.64 -8.51
CA ILE A 102 8.93 -12.18 -8.17
C ILE A 102 9.95 -13.30 -8.40
N HIS A 103 9.65 -14.52 -7.94
CA HIS A 103 10.54 -15.67 -8.10
C HIS A 103 10.64 -16.17 -9.53
N SER A 104 9.62 -15.97 -10.37
CA SER A 104 9.66 -16.32 -11.79
C SER A 104 10.56 -15.39 -12.61
N GLY A 105 10.86 -14.19 -12.11
CA GLY A 105 11.62 -13.17 -12.80
C GLY A 105 10.87 -12.52 -13.97
N ASP A 106 9.56 -12.73 -14.05
CA ASP A 106 8.71 -12.17 -15.13
C ASP A 106 8.37 -10.69 -14.90
N LEU A 107 8.73 -10.15 -13.72
CA LEU A 107 8.43 -8.79 -13.34
C LEU A 107 9.68 -7.91 -13.35
N ASP A 108 9.69 -6.93 -14.23
CA ASP A 108 10.63 -5.82 -14.20
C ASP A 108 10.02 -4.64 -13.45
N LEU A 109 10.03 -4.72 -12.12
CA LEU A 109 9.54 -3.67 -11.22
C LEU A 109 10.69 -2.91 -10.53
N GLU A 110 11.86 -2.86 -11.18
CA GLU A 110 13.04 -2.14 -10.66
C GLU A 110 12.88 -0.61 -10.68
N GLY A 111 11.87 -0.11 -11.39
CA GLY A 111 11.55 1.30 -11.47
C GLY A 111 11.01 1.88 -10.16
N HIS A 112 11.01 3.21 -10.09
CA HIS A 112 10.44 3.98 -8.98
C HIS A 112 9.11 4.62 -9.41
N LEU A 113 8.17 4.73 -8.47
CA LEU A 113 6.94 5.50 -8.66
C LEU A 113 7.15 6.92 -8.13
N ASP A 114 6.84 7.91 -8.96
CA ASP A 114 7.05 9.33 -8.62
C ASP A 114 6.06 9.80 -7.54
N PRO A 115 6.53 10.21 -6.35
CA PRO A 115 5.66 10.63 -5.26
C PRO A 115 4.76 11.84 -5.57
N GLU A 116 5.14 12.66 -6.55
CA GLU A 116 4.40 13.87 -6.90
C GLU A 116 3.30 13.63 -7.93
N THR A 117 3.45 12.58 -8.76
CA THR A 117 2.56 12.37 -9.92
C THR A 117 1.82 11.04 -9.91
N VAL A 118 2.19 10.10 -9.03
CA VAL A 118 1.57 8.76 -8.97
C VAL A 118 0.05 8.83 -8.81
N THR A 119 -0.65 8.01 -9.58
CA THR A 119 -2.10 7.89 -9.54
C THR A 119 -2.53 6.44 -9.31
N VAL A 120 -3.77 6.27 -8.82
CA VAL A 120 -4.37 4.94 -8.65
C VAL A 120 -4.44 4.20 -9.98
N ASP A 121 -4.80 4.88 -11.07
CA ASP A 121 -4.87 4.27 -12.41
C ASP A 121 -3.49 3.76 -12.88
N GLU A 122 -2.43 4.52 -12.66
CA GLU A 122 -1.05 4.10 -12.98
C GLU A 122 -0.65 2.85 -12.21
N VAL A 123 -0.95 2.80 -10.91
CA VAL A 123 -0.68 1.63 -10.08
C VAL A 123 -1.51 0.43 -10.51
N LEU A 124 -2.80 0.62 -10.83
CA LEU A 124 -3.64 -0.45 -11.35
C LEU A 124 -3.11 -1.01 -12.67
N ASP A 125 -2.67 -0.15 -13.58
CA ASP A 125 -2.08 -0.59 -14.86
C ASP A 125 -0.77 -1.35 -14.64
N LEU A 126 0.06 -0.92 -13.68
CA LEU A 126 1.26 -1.64 -13.27
C LEU A 126 0.92 -3.03 -12.73
N LEU A 127 -0.03 -3.13 -11.80
CA LEU A 127 -0.45 -4.40 -11.20
C LEU A 127 -1.04 -5.36 -12.24
N ARG A 128 -1.84 -4.85 -13.19
CA ARG A 128 -2.38 -5.63 -14.31
C ARG A 128 -1.29 -6.12 -15.27
N SER A 129 -0.34 -5.27 -15.61
CA SER A 129 0.78 -5.63 -16.49
C SER A 129 1.67 -6.70 -15.88
N ALA A 130 1.76 -6.70 -14.56
CA ALA A 130 2.50 -7.66 -13.76
C ALA A 130 1.71 -8.97 -13.50
N SER A 131 0.49 -9.09 -14.02
CA SER A 131 -0.41 -10.24 -13.79
C SER A 131 -0.73 -10.52 -12.32
N PHE A 132 -0.66 -9.49 -11.48
CA PHE A 132 -1.05 -9.59 -10.07
C PHE A 132 -2.56 -9.63 -9.93
N GLY A 133 -3.09 -10.79 -9.61
CA GLY A 133 -4.48 -10.95 -9.30
C GLY A 133 -5.43 -10.78 -10.49
N THR A 134 -6.69 -11.01 -10.24
CA THR A 134 -7.78 -10.73 -11.17
C THR A 134 -8.26 -9.28 -11.01
N ASP A 135 -8.98 -8.76 -12.01
CA ASP A 135 -9.59 -7.43 -11.90
C ASP A 135 -10.49 -7.30 -10.65
N ASP A 136 -11.19 -8.37 -10.27
CA ASP A 136 -12.01 -8.40 -9.05
C ASP A 136 -11.16 -8.31 -7.78
N GLN A 137 -10.00 -8.94 -7.74
CA GLN A 137 -9.06 -8.87 -6.61
C GLN A 137 -8.45 -7.48 -6.48
N LEU A 138 -8.07 -6.86 -7.59
CA LEU A 138 -7.51 -5.50 -7.60
C LEU A 138 -8.54 -4.44 -7.24
N ALA A 139 -9.81 -4.65 -7.60
CA ALA A 139 -10.90 -3.72 -7.33
C ALA A 139 -11.46 -3.81 -5.89
N ASN A 140 -11.34 -4.95 -5.23
CA ASN A 140 -11.97 -5.23 -3.93
C ASN A 140 -10.98 -5.48 -2.79
N GLY A 141 -9.73 -5.49 -3.09
CA GLY A 141 -8.68 -5.76 -2.12
C GLY A 141 -7.74 -4.63 -1.92
#